data_63f1ec7ed93afef7eb603b8624b6e155
#
_entry.id   63f1ec7ed93afef7eb603b8624b6e155
#
_cell.length_a   1.000
_cell.length_b   1.000
_cell.length_c   1.000
_cell.angle_alpha   90.00
_cell.angle_beta   90.00
_cell.angle_gamma   90.00
#
_symmetry.space_group_name_H-M   'P 1'
#
loop_
_entity.id
_entity.type
_entity.pdbx_description
1 polymer ?
#
loop_
_entity_poly.entity_id
_entity_poly.type
_entity_poly.pdbx_seq_one_letter_code
_entity_poly.pdbx_strand_id
1 'polypeptide(L)'
;DMTLKCQILDKESGETFDGCMENISANGFAFSSKNSFFAEAKGKEIAITIPDFELKDQRQQEGRILRCSDNEGTYIVGCQMPEDNYVIMQYVNNALA
;
A
#
# COMPACT_ATOMS: atom_id res chain seq x y z
N ASP A 1 7.87 -8.18 11.54
CA ASP A 1 6.44 -8.26 11.44
C ASP A 1 5.81 -6.90 11.65
N MET A 2 5.29 -6.37 10.59
CA MET A 2 4.86 -4.99 10.59
C MET A 2 3.34 -4.92 10.49
N THR A 3 2.69 -4.48 11.58
CA THR A 3 1.24 -4.30 11.56
C THR A 3 0.93 -2.81 11.60
N LEU A 4 1.23 -2.13 10.50
CA LEU A 4 0.95 -0.72 10.37
C LEU A 4 -0.40 -0.52 9.70
N LYS A 5 -1.26 0.23 10.35
CA LYS A 5 -2.53 0.61 9.76
C LYS A 5 -2.29 1.60 8.63
N CYS A 6 -3.14 1.54 7.63
CA CYS A 6 -3.09 2.47 6.52
C CYS A 6 -4.50 2.87 6.09
N GLN A 7 -4.57 3.98 5.39
CA GLN A 7 -5.80 4.45 4.78
C GLN A 7 -5.58 4.59 3.29
N ILE A 8 -6.48 4.02 2.51
CA ILE A 8 -6.36 3.98 1.05
C ILE A 8 -7.37 4.92 0.44
N LEU A 9 -6.92 5.80 -0.43
CA LEU A 9 -7.77 6.72 -1.18
C LEU A 9 -7.88 6.25 -2.62
N ASP A 10 -9.11 6.00 -3.08
CA ASP A 10 -9.36 5.77 -4.51
C ASP A 10 -9.37 7.15 -5.19
N LYS A 11 -8.39 7.38 -6.06
CA LYS A 11 -8.25 8.68 -6.72
C LYS A 11 -9.40 9.02 -7.65
N GLU A 12 -10.07 8.02 -8.17
CA GLU A 12 -11.18 8.22 -9.10
C GLU A 12 -12.43 8.70 -8.39
N SER A 13 -12.81 8.06 -7.29
CA SER A 13 -14.05 8.36 -6.57
C SER A 13 -13.86 9.30 -5.39
N GLY A 14 -12.65 9.39 -4.84
CA GLY A 14 -12.38 10.13 -3.61
C GLY A 14 -12.75 9.37 -2.35
N GLU A 15 -13.21 8.13 -2.47
CA GLU A 15 -13.54 7.32 -1.29
C GLU A 15 -12.28 6.82 -0.60
N THR A 16 -12.36 6.65 0.71
CA THR A 16 -11.26 6.14 1.52
C THR A 16 -11.65 4.82 2.20
N PHE A 17 -10.64 3.98 2.39
CA PHE A 17 -10.83 2.65 2.97
C PHE A 17 -9.73 2.38 3.98
N ASP A 18 -10.03 1.58 4.99
CA ASP A 18 -9.05 1.18 5.99
C ASP A 18 -8.35 -0.11 5.56
N GLY A 19 -7.09 -0.24 5.95
CA GLY A 19 -6.31 -1.43 5.70
C GLY A 19 -5.11 -1.53 6.60
N CYS A 20 -4.30 -2.55 6.37
CA CYS A 20 -3.04 -2.77 7.09
C CYS A 20 -1.95 -3.04 6.08
N MET A 21 -0.77 -2.49 6.32
CA MET A 21 0.38 -2.72 5.46
C MET A 21 0.86 -4.15 5.60
N GLU A 22 1.15 -4.80 4.46
CA GLU A 22 1.78 -6.11 4.41
C GLU A 22 3.27 -5.98 4.18
N ASN A 23 3.66 -5.15 3.21
CA ASN A 23 5.07 -4.85 2.95
C ASN A 23 5.21 -3.55 2.16
N ILE A 24 6.43 -3.05 2.11
CA ILE A 24 6.78 -1.90 1.29
C ILE A 24 8.20 -2.09 0.75
N SER A 25 8.42 -1.68 -0.49
CA SER A 25 9.72 -1.77 -1.16
C SER A 25 9.96 -0.50 -1.97
N ALA A 26 11.11 -0.45 -2.65
CA ALA A 26 11.48 0.72 -3.45
C ALA A 26 10.53 0.99 -4.62
N ASN A 27 9.84 -0.02 -5.11
CA ASN A 27 9.04 0.10 -6.33
C ASN A 27 7.56 -0.24 -6.13
N GLY A 28 7.16 -0.60 -4.91
CA GLY A 28 5.78 -0.95 -4.67
C GLY A 28 5.47 -1.24 -3.22
N PHE A 29 4.22 -1.58 -2.97
CA PHE A 29 3.77 -1.93 -1.62
C PHE A 29 2.59 -2.88 -1.71
N ALA A 30 2.29 -3.53 -0.60
CA ALA A 30 1.11 -4.37 -0.48
C ALA A 30 0.41 -4.07 0.83
N PHE A 31 -0.90 -4.19 0.81
CA PHE A 31 -1.72 -4.02 2.01
C PHE A 31 -2.85 -5.03 2.00
N SER A 32 -3.49 -5.19 3.15
CA SER A 32 -4.70 -6.00 3.28
C SER A 32 -5.87 -5.11 3.66
N SER A 33 -7.05 -5.47 3.18
CA SER A 33 -8.29 -4.77 3.53
C SER A 33 -9.45 -5.74 3.44
N LYS A 34 -10.46 -5.52 4.27
CA LYS A 34 -11.68 -6.33 4.24
C LYS A 34 -12.78 -5.69 3.40
N ASN A 35 -12.52 -4.56 2.77
CA ASN A 35 -13.53 -3.86 1.99
C ASN A 35 -13.70 -4.50 0.62
N SER A 36 -14.94 -4.78 0.25
CA SER A 36 -15.29 -5.42 -1.02
C SER A 36 -14.92 -4.59 -2.25
N PHE A 37 -14.64 -3.30 -2.08
CA PHE A 37 -14.13 -2.45 -3.15
C PHE A 37 -12.95 -3.12 -3.87
N PHE A 38 -12.08 -3.79 -3.11
CA PHE A 38 -10.85 -4.37 -3.66
C PHE A 38 -11.07 -5.65 -4.44
N ALA A 39 -12.29 -6.19 -4.45
CA ALA A 39 -12.60 -7.37 -5.27
C ALA A 39 -12.38 -7.11 -6.76
N GLU A 40 -12.59 -5.87 -7.22
CA GLU A 40 -12.48 -5.51 -8.64
C GLU A 40 -11.68 -4.21 -8.82
N ALA A 41 -10.64 -4.03 -8.02
CA ALA A 41 -9.88 -2.78 -8.02
C ALA A 41 -8.62 -2.83 -8.89
N LYS A 42 -8.34 -3.95 -9.55
CA LYS A 42 -7.15 -4.08 -10.38
C LYS A 42 -7.10 -2.96 -11.44
N GLY A 43 -5.94 -2.31 -11.54
CA GLY A 43 -5.74 -1.22 -12.49
C GLY A 43 -6.06 0.16 -11.96
N LYS A 44 -6.67 0.25 -10.78
CA LYS A 44 -7.02 1.55 -10.20
C LYS A 44 -5.81 2.23 -9.60
N GLU A 45 -5.80 3.55 -9.65
CA GLU A 45 -4.76 4.35 -9.03
C GLU A 45 -5.23 4.82 -7.66
N ILE A 46 -4.37 4.63 -6.69
CA ILE A 46 -4.67 4.94 -5.29
C ILE A 46 -3.55 5.74 -4.66
N ALA A 47 -3.88 6.40 -3.57
CA ALA A 47 -2.91 6.97 -2.66
C ALA A 47 -3.09 6.30 -1.30
N ILE A 48 -2.00 6.05 -0.61
CA ILE A 48 -2.04 5.38 0.68
C ILE A 48 -1.36 6.27 1.72
N THR A 49 -1.96 6.34 2.91
CA THR A 49 -1.39 7.05 4.04
C THR A 49 -1.11 6.03 5.14
N ILE A 50 0.13 6.06 5.65
CA ILE A 50 0.59 5.17 6.71
C ILE A 50 0.97 6.04 7.92
N PRO A 51 0.02 6.36 8.82
CA PRO A 51 0.25 7.39 9.85
C PRO A 51 1.41 7.07 10.79
N ASP A 52 1.66 5.79 11.05
CA ASP A 52 2.67 5.37 12.02
C ASP A 52 3.97 4.91 11.38
N PHE A 53 4.15 5.14 10.08
CA PHE A 53 5.40 4.79 9.42
C PHE A 53 6.53 5.65 9.97
N GLU A 54 7.65 5.01 10.32
CA GLU A 54 8.76 5.73 10.97
C GLU A 54 9.43 6.76 10.06
N LEU A 55 9.41 6.54 8.75
CA LEU A 55 9.89 7.54 7.79
C LEU A 55 8.78 8.57 7.57
N LYS A 56 8.83 9.66 8.33
CA LYS A 56 7.75 10.66 8.35
C LYS A 56 7.47 11.28 6.98
N ASP A 57 8.50 11.48 6.17
CA ASP A 57 8.34 12.06 4.84
C ASP A 57 7.81 11.07 3.82
N GLN A 58 7.70 9.80 4.20
CA GLN A 58 7.25 8.72 3.31
C GLN A 58 5.92 8.11 3.74
N ARG A 59 5.16 8.79 4.58
CA ARG A 59 3.88 8.28 5.08
C ARG A 59 2.78 8.28 4.03
N GLN A 60 2.95 9.02 2.95
CA GLN A 60 2.02 9.02 1.83
C GLN A 60 2.71 8.45 0.61
N GLN A 61 2.06 7.49 -0.03
CA GLN A 61 2.58 6.83 -1.22
C GLN A 61 1.47 6.74 -2.25
N GLU A 62 1.85 6.69 -3.52
CA GLU A 62 0.92 6.49 -4.63
C GLU A 62 1.27 5.22 -5.35
N GLY A 63 0.25 4.57 -5.90
CA GLY A 63 0.48 3.36 -6.66
C GLY A 63 -0.72 2.97 -7.50
N ARG A 64 -0.45 2.05 -8.43
CA ARG A 64 -1.48 1.40 -9.23
C ARG A 64 -1.66 -0.01 -8.74
N ILE A 65 -2.89 -0.43 -8.56
CA ILE A 65 -3.19 -1.77 -8.11
C ILE A 65 -2.91 -2.75 -9.25
N LEU A 66 -1.97 -3.67 -9.03
CA LEU A 66 -1.60 -4.70 -10.00
C LEU A 66 -2.39 -5.97 -9.80
N ARG A 67 -2.70 -6.31 -8.55
CA ARG A 67 -3.40 -7.55 -8.24
C ARG A 67 -4.17 -7.41 -6.93
N CYS A 68 -5.26 -8.15 -6.86
CA CYS A 68 -6.06 -8.31 -5.65
C CYS A 68 -6.34 -9.80 -5.47
N SER A 69 -5.99 -10.33 -4.31
CA SER A 69 -6.25 -11.74 -4.00
C SER A 69 -7.22 -11.80 -2.83
N ASP A 70 -8.28 -12.55 -2.99
CA ASP A 70 -9.25 -12.78 -1.91
C ASP A 70 -8.79 -13.97 -1.06
N ASN A 71 -8.57 -13.71 0.20
CA ASN A 71 -8.16 -14.72 1.17
C ASN A 71 -9.17 -14.72 2.32
N GLU A 72 -10.26 -15.48 2.12
CA GLU A 72 -11.33 -15.64 3.11
C GLU A 72 -11.93 -14.30 3.57
N GLY A 73 -12.23 -13.43 2.62
CA GLY A 73 -12.87 -12.15 2.89
C GLY A 73 -11.90 -11.02 3.17
N THR A 74 -10.60 -11.33 3.24
CA THR A 74 -9.56 -10.30 3.33
C THR A 74 -8.84 -10.22 2.00
N TYR A 75 -8.78 -9.03 1.43
CA TYR A 75 -8.11 -8.82 0.16
C TYR A 75 -6.67 -8.43 0.38
N ILE A 76 -5.76 -9.13 -0.27
CA ILE A 76 -4.33 -8.78 -0.29
C ILE A 76 -4.09 -8.06 -1.61
N VAL A 77 -3.68 -6.80 -1.53
CA VAL A 77 -3.61 -5.90 -2.68
C VAL A 77 -2.15 -5.52 -2.92
N GLY A 78 -1.65 -5.85 -4.10
CA GLY A 78 -0.29 -5.49 -4.51
C GLY A 78 -0.31 -4.30 -5.45
N CYS A 79 0.55 -3.32 -5.18
CA CYS A 79 0.59 -2.06 -5.93
C CYS A 79 1.99 -1.74 -6.41
N GLN A 80 2.08 -1.10 -7.57
CA GLN A 80 3.32 -0.61 -8.13
C GLN A 80 3.37 0.91 -8.01
N MET A 81 4.49 1.43 -7.53
CA MET A 81 4.72 2.88 -7.49
C MET A 81 5.02 3.42 -8.89
N PRO A 82 4.69 4.69 -9.17
CA PRO A 82 4.99 5.28 -10.49
C PRO A 82 6.49 5.39 -10.76
N GLU A 83 7.30 5.52 -9.70
CA GLU A 83 8.76 5.62 -9.80
C GLU A 83 9.39 4.87 -8.64
N ASP A 84 10.63 4.42 -8.84
CA ASP A 84 11.38 3.80 -7.76
C ASP A 84 11.63 4.82 -6.65
N ASN A 85 11.46 4.38 -5.42
CA ASN A 85 11.65 5.23 -4.24
C ASN A 85 12.96 4.88 -3.56
N TYR A 86 13.99 5.67 -3.83
CA TYR A 86 15.34 5.41 -3.31
C TYR A 86 15.43 5.62 -1.79
N VAL A 87 14.59 6.46 -1.22
CA VAL A 87 14.56 6.65 0.24
C VAL A 87 14.08 5.36 0.91
N ILE A 88 13.01 4.77 0.41
CA ILE A 88 12.49 3.51 0.95
C ILE A 88 13.47 2.38 0.66
N MET A 89 14.10 2.36 -0.52
CA MET A 89 15.09 1.34 -0.85
C MET A 89 16.23 1.33 0.17
N GLN A 90 16.74 2.51 0.52
CA GLN A 90 17.81 2.62 1.50
C GLN A 90 17.34 2.19 2.89
N TYR A 91 16.13 2.55 3.26
CA TYR A 91 15.53 2.16 4.53
C TYR A 91 15.42 0.63 4.63
N VAL A 92 14.93 -0.03 3.58
CA VAL A 92 14.78 -1.49 3.56
C VAL A 92 16.15 -2.16 3.62
N ASN A 93 17.13 -1.66 2.86
CA ASN A 93 18.49 -2.21 2.87
C ASN A 93 19.14 -2.08 4.26
N ASN A 94 18.94 -0.97 4.93
CA ASN A 94 19.49 -0.77 6.27
C ASN A 94 18.82 -1.70 7.28
N ALA A 95 17.54 -1.96 7.12
CA ALA A 95 16.81 -2.87 8.02
C ALA A 95 17.26 -4.33 7.84
N LEU A 96 17.79 -4.68 6.67
CA LEU A 96 18.27 -6.03 6.38
C LEU A 96 19.76 -6.21 6.71
N ALA A 97 20.44 -5.13 6.96
CA ALA A 97 21.90 -5.16 7.21
C ALA A 97 22.27 -5.61 8.64
#